data_301dab9ddcb13821217dfd91b0b113b1
#
_entry.id   301dab9ddcb13821217dfd91b0b113b1
#
_cell.length_a   1.000
_cell.length_b   1.000
_cell.length_c   1.000
_cell.angle_alpha   90.00
_cell.angle_beta   90.00
_cell.angle_gamma   90.00
#
_symmetry.space_group_name_H-M   'P 1'
#
loop_
_entity.id
_entity.type
_entity.pdbx_description
1 polymer ?
#
loop_
_entity_poly.entity_id
_entity_poly.type
_entity_poly.pdbx_seq_one_letter_code
_entity_poly.pdbx_strand_id
1 'polypeptide(L)'
;MTKVYFLGGLGSNQYHSQDLLNALPFPVIFLDLPGHGTARDTVVKNKDDLITWFSKNVNKEEPSILIGHSFGASLVAFLASRIKNIQQVILLDGAYMDIHQLGSLEDELYETSQFLENTIYSTIEAAIQEEKEASLFWSENLEQAVKESLVFKNGRYSLNLNTEAILALVSLHRQIVPTLQSLSCPCLLIPQTKDVTNWKKQMLESVPDSIQIEPIPDCGHSPHTEKPELVAQIISDFINPNPGLVPWG
;
A
#
# COMPACT_ATOMS: atom_id res chain seq x y z
N MET A 1 18.20 16.10 1.18
CA MET A 1 16.75 16.37 0.99
C MET A 1 15.99 15.09 1.31
N THR A 2 14.97 15.14 2.16
CA THR A 2 14.18 13.97 2.53
C THR A 2 13.35 13.50 1.34
N LYS A 3 13.44 12.22 0.99
CA LYS A 3 12.65 11.63 -0.09
C LYS A 3 11.40 10.95 0.46
N VAL A 4 10.29 11.05 -0.26
CA VAL A 4 9.02 10.41 0.09
C VAL A 4 8.77 9.27 -0.89
N TYR A 5 8.48 8.08 -0.36
CA TYR A 5 8.20 6.89 -1.15
C TYR A 5 6.81 6.36 -0.83
N PHE A 6 6.13 5.82 -1.84
CA PHE A 6 4.82 5.19 -1.69
C PHE A 6 4.88 3.73 -2.11
N LEU A 7 4.36 2.85 -1.27
CA LEU A 7 4.17 1.43 -1.53
C LEU A 7 2.66 1.12 -1.54
N GLY A 8 2.15 0.67 -2.69
CA GLY A 8 0.72 0.36 -2.86
C GLY A 8 0.29 -0.94 -2.18
N GLY A 9 -1.01 -1.24 -2.28
CA GLY A 9 -1.57 -2.54 -1.90
C GLY A 9 -1.15 -3.66 -2.85
N LEU A 10 -1.45 -4.90 -2.48
CA LEU A 10 -1.24 -6.06 -3.35
C LEU A 10 -2.09 -5.90 -4.63
N GLY A 11 -1.49 -6.08 -5.79
CA GLY A 11 -2.12 -5.86 -7.09
C GLY A 11 -2.13 -4.40 -7.58
N SER A 12 -1.71 -3.42 -6.77
CA SER A 12 -1.70 -2.00 -7.16
C SER A 12 -0.54 -1.64 -8.07
N ASN A 13 -0.75 -0.65 -8.92
CA ASN A 13 0.27 0.10 -9.64
C ASN A 13 0.19 1.61 -9.30
N GLN A 14 1.12 2.42 -9.81
CA GLN A 14 1.19 3.85 -9.46
C GLN A 14 -0.11 4.63 -9.73
N TYR A 15 -0.88 4.27 -10.74
CA TYR A 15 -2.09 5.01 -11.12
C TYR A 15 -3.22 4.87 -10.10
N HIS A 16 -3.25 3.78 -9.30
CA HIS A 16 -4.18 3.66 -8.18
C HIS A 16 -3.97 4.74 -7.10
N SER A 17 -2.75 5.28 -7.01
CA SER A 17 -2.40 6.31 -6.03
C SER A 17 -2.23 7.70 -6.67
N GLN A 18 -2.36 7.83 -7.98
CA GLN A 18 -1.96 9.04 -8.71
C GLN A 18 -2.76 10.28 -8.31
N ASP A 19 -4.04 10.14 -7.96
CA ASP A 19 -4.86 11.26 -7.50
C ASP A 19 -4.30 11.83 -6.20
N LEU A 20 -3.94 10.98 -5.22
CA LEU A 20 -3.24 11.41 -4.01
C LEU A 20 -1.87 12.02 -4.33
N LEU A 21 -1.07 11.35 -5.18
CA LEU A 21 0.28 11.82 -5.50
C LEU A 21 0.26 13.21 -6.15
N ASN A 22 -0.75 13.50 -6.98
CA ASN A 22 -0.95 14.81 -7.60
C ASN A 22 -1.42 15.89 -6.59
N ALA A 23 -2.14 15.50 -5.54
CA ALA A 23 -2.63 16.41 -4.51
C ALA A 23 -1.57 16.78 -3.46
N LEU A 24 -0.51 15.98 -3.33
CA LEU A 24 0.58 16.25 -2.38
C LEU A 24 1.46 17.42 -2.86
N PRO A 25 1.86 18.36 -1.97
CA PRO A 25 2.67 19.53 -2.34
C PRO A 25 4.17 19.23 -2.52
N PHE A 26 4.57 17.97 -2.52
CA PHE A 26 5.94 17.50 -2.67
C PHE A 26 6.00 16.26 -3.55
N PRO A 27 7.14 16.00 -4.19
CA PRO A 27 7.29 14.82 -5.05
C PRO A 27 7.30 13.53 -4.21
N VAL A 28 6.60 12.51 -4.70
CA VAL A 28 6.56 11.17 -4.12
C VAL A 28 6.99 10.16 -5.17
N ILE A 29 7.84 9.22 -4.79
CA ILE A 29 8.33 8.15 -5.66
C ILE A 29 7.49 6.91 -5.36
N PHE A 30 6.71 6.46 -6.34
CA PHE A 30 6.02 5.17 -6.25
C PHE A 30 7.02 4.02 -6.45
N LEU A 31 6.98 3.02 -5.58
CA LEU A 31 7.79 1.80 -5.70
C LEU A 31 6.87 0.62 -6.01
N ASP A 32 7.02 0.04 -7.18
CA ASP A 32 6.36 -1.22 -7.51
C ASP A 32 6.81 -2.32 -6.56
N LEU A 33 5.86 -3.00 -5.92
CA LEU A 33 6.16 -4.13 -5.05
C LEU A 33 6.77 -5.30 -5.86
N PRO A 34 7.56 -6.18 -5.24
CA PRO A 34 8.00 -7.42 -5.89
C PRO A 34 6.81 -8.16 -6.51
N GLY A 35 6.95 -8.61 -7.74
CA GLY A 35 5.87 -9.23 -8.52
C GLY A 35 5.00 -8.26 -9.32
N HIS A 36 5.19 -6.93 -9.18
CA HIS A 36 4.39 -5.88 -9.81
C HIS A 36 5.24 -5.02 -10.76
N GLY A 37 4.63 -4.45 -11.78
CA GLY A 37 5.16 -3.40 -12.64
C GLY A 37 6.63 -3.61 -13.02
N THR A 38 7.49 -2.64 -12.72
CA THR A 38 8.94 -2.69 -12.99
C THR A 38 9.68 -3.73 -12.14
N ALA A 39 9.11 -4.15 -11.01
CA ALA A 39 9.64 -5.20 -10.12
C ALA A 39 9.00 -6.58 -10.34
N ARG A 40 8.31 -6.78 -11.47
CA ARG A 40 7.52 -7.98 -11.78
C ARG A 40 8.30 -9.29 -11.61
N ASP A 41 9.55 -9.33 -12.03
CA ASP A 41 10.38 -10.53 -11.98
C ASP A 41 11.22 -10.64 -10.68
N THR A 42 10.95 -9.76 -9.72
CA THR A 42 11.60 -9.80 -8.40
C THR A 42 10.80 -10.71 -7.46
N VAL A 43 11.44 -11.72 -6.90
CA VAL A 43 10.85 -12.62 -5.89
C VAL A 43 11.51 -12.36 -4.55
N VAL A 44 10.71 -12.10 -3.52
CA VAL A 44 11.14 -11.85 -2.13
C VAL A 44 10.53 -12.92 -1.23
N LYS A 45 11.37 -13.80 -0.67
CA LYS A 45 10.92 -14.99 0.08
C LYS A 45 11.01 -14.85 1.60
N ASN A 46 11.80 -13.89 2.08
CA ASN A 46 12.04 -13.67 3.49
C ASN A 46 12.32 -12.20 3.82
N LYS A 47 12.45 -11.89 5.11
CA LYS A 47 12.68 -10.53 5.61
C LYS A 47 13.97 -9.89 5.08
N ASP A 48 15.02 -10.64 4.91
CA ASP A 48 16.32 -10.13 4.43
C ASP A 48 16.27 -9.82 2.93
N ASP A 49 15.54 -10.63 2.15
CA ASP A 49 15.27 -10.34 0.75
C ASP A 49 14.48 -9.03 0.61
N LEU A 50 13.47 -8.79 1.48
CA LEU A 50 12.69 -7.56 1.47
C LEU A 50 13.56 -6.32 1.76
N ILE A 51 14.40 -6.39 2.79
CA ILE A 51 15.35 -5.31 3.14
C ILE A 51 16.33 -5.08 1.98
N THR A 52 16.79 -6.14 1.35
CA THR A 52 17.71 -6.08 0.20
C THR A 52 17.05 -5.44 -1.01
N TRP A 53 15.82 -5.86 -1.35
CA TRP A 53 15.05 -5.25 -2.43
C TRP A 53 14.82 -3.76 -2.18
N PHE A 54 14.37 -3.39 -0.99
CA PHE A 54 14.15 -1.99 -0.64
C PHE A 54 15.44 -1.17 -0.74
N SER A 55 16.56 -1.69 -0.21
CA SER A 55 17.87 -1.01 -0.23
C SER A 55 18.47 -0.84 -1.64
N LYS A 56 18.02 -1.62 -2.63
CA LYS A 56 18.40 -1.43 -4.04
C LYS A 56 17.62 -0.31 -4.72
N ASN A 57 16.40 -0.02 -4.24
CA ASN A 57 15.52 0.97 -4.82
C ASN A 57 15.52 2.30 -4.06
N VAL A 58 15.96 2.29 -2.80
CA VAL A 58 15.99 3.45 -1.92
C VAL A 58 17.39 3.61 -1.32
N ASN A 59 17.94 4.82 -1.41
CA ASN A 59 19.20 5.10 -0.74
C ASN A 59 18.99 5.16 0.77
N LYS A 60 19.36 4.09 1.47
CA LYS A 60 19.18 3.95 2.93
C LYS A 60 20.02 4.91 3.77
N GLU A 61 21.01 5.60 3.16
CA GLU A 61 21.83 6.64 3.81
C GLU A 61 21.14 8.02 3.79
N GLU A 62 20.10 8.20 2.97
CA GLU A 62 19.31 9.43 2.90
C GLU A 62 18.06 9.32 3.79
N PRO A 63 17.68 10.44 4.47
CA PRO A 63 16.43 10.50 5.21
C PRO A 63 15.23 10.21 4.28
N SER A 64 14.32 9.35 4.72
CA SER A 64 13.17 8.96 3.93
C SER A 64 11.89 8.99 4.75
N ILE A 65 10.78 9.28 4.08
CA ILE A 65 9.42 9.15 4.60
C ILE A 65 8.74 8.06 3.78
N LEU A 66 8.06 7.14 4.44
CA LEU A 66 7.37 6.05 3.76
C LEU A 66 5.86 6.18 3.93
N ILE A 67 5.15 6.08 2.82
CA ILE A 67 3.69 5.98 2.78
C ILE A 67 3.34 4.57 2.29
N GLY A 68 2.46 3.87 2.97
CA GLY A 68 2.02 2.55 2.55
C GLY A 68 0.51 2.41 2.61
N HIS A 69 -0.09 1.74 1.62
CA HIS A 69 -1.50 1.39 1.61
C HIS A 69 -1.68 -0.12 1.77
N SER A 70 -2.63 -0.53 2.63
CA SER A 70 -3.04 -1.94 2.76
C SER A 70 -1.83 -2.87 3.01
N PHE A 71 -1.54 -3.78 2.11
CA PHE A 71 -0.37 -4.65 2.14
C PHE A 71 0.94 -3.86 2.21
N GLY A 72 1.08 -2.79 1.40
CA GLY A 72 2.22 -1.88 1.42
C GLY A 72 2.42 -1.21 2.79
N ALA A 73 1.36 -0.93 3.54
CA ALA A 73 1.47 -0.38 4.89
C ALA A 73 2.17 -1.34 5.85
N SER A 74 1.90 -2.65 5.76
CA SER A 74 2.60 -3.66 6.55
C SER A 74 4.09 -3.74 6.20
N LEU A 75 4.43 -3.65 4.90
CA LEU A 75 5.82 -3.61 4.44
C LEU A 75 6.54 -2.36 4.95
N VAL A 76 5.90 -1.19 4.86
CA VAL A 76 6.44 0.09 5.33
C VAL A 76 6.70 0.06 6.83
N ALA A 77 5.76 -0.43 7.63
CA ALA A 77 5.92 -0.57 9.08
C ALA A 77 7.09 -1.50 9.42
N PHE A 78 7.21 -2.64 8.74
CA PHE A 78 8.33 -3.56 8.93
C PHE A 78 9.67 -2.91 8.56
N LEU A 79 9.77 -2.27 7.40
CA LEU A 79 10.99 -1.60 6.94
C LEU A 79 11.43 -0.50 7.92
N ALA A 80 10.47 0.32 8.40
CA ALA A 80 10.75 1.38 9.37
C ALA A 80 11.23 0.84 10.73
N SER A 81 10.80 -0.36 11.13
CA SER A 81 11.30 -1.02 12.34
C SER A 81 12.74 -1.53 12.22
N ARG A 82 13.32 -1.56 11.01
CA ARG A 82 14.64 -2.13 10.71
C ARG A 82 15.64 -1.13 10.14
N ILE A 83 15.17 -0.05 9.51
CA ILE A 83 16.00 0.91 8.78
C ILE A 83 15.94 2.27 9.50
N LYS A 84 17.07 2.69 10.07
CA LYS A 84 17.15 3.87 10.96
C LYS A 84 16.88 5.22 10.28
N ASN A 85 17.14 5.34 8.96
CA ASN A 85 16.97 6.60 8.24
C ASN A 85 15.55 6.86 7.75
N ILE A 86 14.60 5.99 8.09
CA ILE A 86 13.18 6.26 7.89
C ILE A 86 12.72 7.18 9.02
N GLN A 87 12.35 8.42 8.65
CA GLN A 87 12.06 9.50 9.58
C GLN A 87 10.60 9.52 10.04
N GLN A 88 9.68 9.16 9.14
CA GLN A 88 8.24 9.15 9.38
C GLN A 88 7.59 8.05 8.55
N VAL A 89 6.45 7.55 9.04
CA VAL A 89 5.65 6.52 8.38
C VAL A 89 4.18 6.95 8.32
N ILE A 90 3.56 6.77 7.18
CA ILE A 90 2.14 7.00 6.97
C ILE A 90 1.50 5.68 6.49
N LEU A 91 0.49 5.22 7.20
CA LEU A 91 -0.22 3.97 6.97
C LEU A 91 -1.66 4.27 6.54
N LEU A 92 -1.98 3.91 5.32
CA LEU A 92 -3.33 4.05 4.76
C LEU A 92 -4.02 2.69 4.84
N ASP A 93 -4.87 2.55 5.84
CA ASP A 93 -5.67 1.37 6.16
C ASP A 93 -4.91 0.04 6.07
N GLY A 94 -3.81 -0.08 6.83
CA GLY A 94 -3.01 -1.30 6.92
C GLY A 94 -2.08 -1.34 8.13
N ALA A 95 -1.33 -2.43 8.26
CA ALA A 95 -0.36 -2.72 9.30
C ALA A 95 -0.92 -2.98 10.72
N TYR A 96 -2.20 -2.89 10.95
CA TYR A 96 -2.86 -3.16 12.24
C TYR A 96 -3.77 -4.40 12.21
N MET A 97 -3.58 -5.29 11.23
CA MET A 97 -4.37 -6.51 11.10
C MET A 97 -3.89 -7.61 12.06
N ASP A 98 -4.85 -8.36 12.61
CA ASP A 98 -4.56 -9.63 13.28
C ASP A 98 -4.43 -10.74 12.24
N ILE A 99 -3.25 -11.31 12.13
CA ILE A 99 -2.95 -12.41 11.21
C ILE A 99 -3.83 -13.63 11.45
N HIS A 100 -4.29 -13.84 12.68
CA HIS A 100 -5.16 -14.97 13.03
C HIS A 100 -6.57 -14.86 12.41
N GLN A 101 -6.96 -13.66 11.97
CA GLN A 101 -8.23 -13.43 11.26
C GLN A 101 -8.15 -13.79 9.76
N LEU A 102 -6.95 -14.03 9.24
CA LEU A 102 -6.73 -14.32 7.82
C LEU A 102 -6.91 -15.81 7.46
N GLY A 103 -7.36 -16.66 8.39
CA GLY A 103 -7.44 -18.10 8.16
C GLY A 103 -6.07 -18.79 8.11
N SER A 104 -5.95 -19.93 7.45
CA SER A 104 -4.65 -20.62 7.27
C SER A 104 -3.82 -19.97 6.15
N LEU A 105 -2.49 -20.11 6.22
CA LEU A 105 -1.64 -19.68 5.10
C LEU A 105 -1.93 -20.47 3.82
N GLU A 106 -2.26 -21.74 3.94
CA GLU A 106 -2.58 -22.62 2.80
C GLU A 106 -3.84 -22.13 2.07
N ASP A 107 -4.88 -21.80 2.81
CA ASP A 107 -6.12 -21.23 2.26
C ASP A 107 -5.87 -19.89 1.56
N GLU A 108 -5.12 -18.98 2.21
CA GLU A 108 -4.79 -17.68 1.65
C GLU A 108 -3.96 -17.78 0.36
N LEU A 109 -2.98 -18.69 0.30
CA LEU A 109 -2.21 -18.95 -0.91
C LEU A 109 -3.06 -19.56 -2.02
N TYR A 110 -3.95 -20.47 -1.67
CA TYR A 110 -4.87 -21.08 -2.63
C TYR A 110 -5.84 -20.04 -3.20
N GLU A 111 -6.49 -19.24 -2.36
CA GLU A 111 -7.41 -18.19 -2.79
C GLU A 111 -6.69 -17.14 -3.65
N THR A 112 -5.49 -16.73 -3.25
CA THR A 112 -4.65 -15.80 -4.03
C THR A 112 -4.31 -16.38 -5.40
N SER A 113 -3.91 -17.65 -5.47
CA SER A 113 -3.61 -18.32 -6.75
C SER A 113 -4.85 -18.38 -7.64
N GLN A 114 -5.99 -18.75 -7.07
CA GLN A 114 -7.25 -18.81 -7.82
C GLN A 114 -7.69 -17.43 -8.33
N PHE A 115 -7.51 -16.38 -7.51
CA PHE A 115 -7.78 -15.01 -7.95
C PHE A 115 -6.90 -14.62 -9.14
N LEU A 116 -5.58 -14.85 -9.05
CA LEU A 116 -4.65 -14.53 -10.13
C LEU A 116 -4.94 -15.30 -11.44
N GLU A 117 -5.36 -16.57 -11.33
CA GLU A 117 -5.65 -17.42 -12.49
C GLU A 117 -7.01 -17.11 -13.12
N ASN A 118 -8.01 -16.76 -12.32
CA ASN A 118 -9.39 -16.60 -12.77
C ASN A 118 -9.78 -15.16 -13.10
N THR A 119 -8.96 -14.16 -12.74
CA THR A 119 -9.18 -12.76 -13.14
C THR A 119 -8.82 -12.58 -14.60
N ILE A 120 -9.81 -12.77 -15.46
CA ILE A 120 -9.66 -12.82 -16.92
C ILE A 120 -10.80 -12.06 -17.57
N TYR A 121 -10.47 -11.23 -18.55
CA TYR A 121 -11.41 -10.40 -19.30
C TYR A 121 -11.29 -10.65 -20.79
N SER A 122 -12.42 -10.59 -21.50
CA SER A 122 -12.45 -10.67 -22.96
C SER A 122 -11.99 -9.37 -23.61
N THR A 123 -12.29 -8.24 -22.98
CA THR A 123 -11.88 -6.89 -23.41
C THR A 123 -11.42 -6.06 -22.21
N ILE A 124 -10.68 -5.01 -22.48
CA ILE A 124 -10.23 -4.08 -21.45
C ILE A 124 -11.39 -3.23 -20.91
N GLU A 125 -12.39 -2.94 -21.77
CA GLU A 125 -13.59 -2.20 -21.39
C GLU A 125 -14.44 -2.97 -20.38
N ALA A 126 -14.49 -4.32 -20.48
CA ALA A 126 -15.16 -5.16 -19.51
C ALA A 126 -14.52 -5.07 -18.11
N ALA A 127 -13.18 -5.08 -18.05
CA ALA A 127 -12.45 -4.89 -16.81
C ALA A 127 -12.67 -3.50 -16.21
N ILE A 128 -12.60 -2.45 -17.03
CA ILE A 128 -12.87 -1.06 -16.61
C ILE A 128 -14.28 -0.92 -16.04
N GLN A 129 -15.28 -1.51 -16.70
CA GLN A 129 -16.66 -1.43 -16.23
C GLN A 129 -16.86 -2.13 -14.90
N GLU A 130 -16.29 -3.33 -14.71
CA GLU A 130 -16.37 -4.09 -13.46
C GLU A 130 -15.72 -3.33 -12.30
N GLU A 131 -14.50 -2.81 -12.48
CA GLU A 131 -13.80 -2.03 -11.46
C GLU A 131 -14.54 -0.72 -11.13
N LYS A 132 -15.10 -0.06 -12.14
CA LYS A 132 -15.89 1.16 -11.95
C LYS A 132 -17.15 0.91 -11.14
N GLU A 133 -17.84 -0.20 -11.37
CA GLU A 133 -19.05 -0.58 -10.62
C GLU A 133 -18.72 -0.95 -9.15
N ALA A 134 -17.54 -1.54 -8.91
CA ALA A 134 -17.08 -1.90 -7.58
C ALA A 134 -16.52 -0.72 -6.76
N SER A 135 -16.12 0.37 -7.42
CA SER A 135 -15.42 1.48 -6.80
C SER A 135 -16.37 2.54 -6.23
N LEU A 136 -16.03 3.08 -5.04
CA LEU A 136 -16.76 4.21 -4.43
C LEU A 136 -16.41 5.55 -5.08
N PHE A 137 -15.27 5.63 -5.75
CA PHE A 137 -14.77 6.78 -6.47
C PHE A 137 -14.16 6.34 -7.80
N TRP A 138 -14.27 7.16 -8.84
CA TRP A 138 -13.70 6.86 -10.14
C TRP A 138 -13.04 8.09 -10.76
N SER A 139 -11.86 7.90 -11.34
CA SER A 139 -11.09 8.92 -12.03
C SER A 139 -10.44 8.36 -13.30
N GLU A 140 -9.90 9.24 -14.14
CA GLU A 140 -9.09 8.84 -15.31
C GLU A 140 -7.83 8.07 -14.89
N ASN A 141 -7.26 8.39 -13.72
CA ASN A 141 -6.12 7.66 -13.18
C ASN A 141 -6.51 6.22 -12.80
N LEU A 142 -7.67 6.00 -12.20
CA LEU A 142 -8.15 4.64 -11.90
C LEU A 142 -8.47 3.85 -13.18
N GLU A 143 -9.00 4.49 -14.21
CA GLU A 143 -9.15 3.86 -15.52
C GLU A 143 -7.79 3.44 -16.10
N GLN A 144 -6.79 4.31 -16.01
CA GLN A 144 -5.43 3.97 -16.42
C GLN A 144 -4.82 2.86 -15.56
N ALA A 145 -5.12 2.86 -14.25
CA ALA A 145 -4.68 1.80 -13.34
C ALA A 145 -5.17 0.42 -13.79
N VAL A 146 -6.44 0.30 -14.18
CA VAL A 146 -7.00 -0.95 -14.72
C VAL A 146 -6.28 -1.37 -16.00
N LYS A 147 -6.05 -0.43 -16.94
CA LYS A 147 -5.32 -0.70 -18.20
C LYS A 147 -3.92 -1.25 -17.95
N GLU A 148 -3.17 -0.64 -17.03
CA GLU A 148 -1.80 -1.05 -16.69
C GLU A 148 -1.73 -2.33 -15.85
N SER A 149 -2.81 -2.66 -15.14
CA SER A 149 -2.91 -3.91 -14.37
C SER A 149 -3.09 -5.15 -15.24
N LEU A 150 -3.35 -4.99 -16.53
CA LEU A 150 -3.70 -6.08 -17.43
C LEU A 150 -2.66 -6.27 -18.54
N VAL A 151 -2.51 -7.51 -18.94
CA VAL A 151 -1.72 -7.90 -20.14
C VAL A 151 -2.56 -8.77 -21.07
N PHE A 152 -2.53 -8.48 -22.36
CA PHE A 152 -3.18 -9.31 -23.37
C PHE A 152 -2.32 -10.52 -23.70
N LYS A 153 -2.84 -11.72 -23.43
CA LYS A 153 -2.14 -12.98 -23.68
C LYS A 153 -3.15 -14.07 -24.05
N ASN A 154 -2.83 -14.87 -25.06
CA ASN A 154 -3.67 -15.98 -25.51
C ASN A 154 -5.14 -15.59 -25.81
N GLY A 155 -5.36 -14.43 -26.44
CA GLY A 155 -6.68 -13.95 -26.86
C GLY A 155 -7.55 -13.34 -25.75
N ARG A 156 -7.00 -13.07 -24.55
CA ARG A 156 -7.71 -12.49 -23.39
C ARG A 156 -6.78 -11.62 -22.56
N TYR A 157 -7.39 -10.79 -21.73
CA TYR A 157 -6.68 -9.97 -20.72
C TYR A 157 -6.60 -10.72 -19.40
N SER A 158 -5.43 -10.71 -18.78
CA SER A 158 -5.17 -11.26 -17.44
C SER A 158 -4.31 -10.31 -16.63
N LEU A 159 -4.24 -10.51 -15.31
CA LEU A 159 -3.41 -9.66 -14.44
C LEU A 159 -1.93 -9.71 -14.85
N ASN A 160 -1.32 -8.53 -14.93
CA ASN A 160 0.11 -8.36 -15.23
C ASN A 160 0.95 -8.50 -13.95
N LEU A 161 0.78 -9.61 -13.25
CA LEU A 161 1.47 -9.93 -12.01
C LEU A 161 2.30 -11.22 -12.18
N ASN A 162 3.33 -11.38 -11.34
CA ASN A 162 4.10 -12.61 -11.26
C ASN A 162 3.58 -13.47 -10.13
N THR A 163 2.91 -14.58 -10.44
CA THR A 163 2.27 -15.47 -9.46
C THR A 163 3.24 -15.95 -8.38
N GLU A 164 4.46 -16.41 -8.73
CA GLU A 164 5.45 -16.87 -7.75
C GLU A 164 5.82 -15.75 -6.76
N ALA A 165 6.06 -14.56 -7.27
CA ALA A 165 6.43 -13.40 -6.46
C ALA A 165 5.30 -12.96 -5.54
N ILE A 166 4.05 -12.95 -6.03
CA ILE A 166 2.86 -12.61 -5.24
C ILE A 166 2.66 -13.61 -4.09
N LEU A 167 2.69 -14.91 -4.38
CA LEU A 167 2.54 -15.95 -3.36
C LEU A 167 3.68 -15.90 -2.32
N ALA A 168 4.92 -15.59 -2.74
CA ALA A 168 6.03 -15.37 -1.84
C ALA A 168 5.80 -14.15 -0.92
N LEU A 169 5.27 -13.04 -1.45
CA LEU A 169 4.92 -11.86 -0.65
C LEU A 169 3.82 -12.15 0.35
N VAL A 170 2.76 -12.87 -0.02
CA VAL A 170 1.67 -13.28 0.88
C VAL A 170 2.24 -14.13 2.03
N SER A 171 3.11 -15.09 1.73
CA SER A 171 3.79 -15.90 2.75
C SER A 171 4.67 -15.06 3.68
N LEU A 172 5.38 -14.07 3.14
CA LEU A 172 6.21 -13.15 3.91
C LEU A 172 5.38 -12.23 4.79
N HIS A 173 4.22 -11.75 4.33
CA HIS A 173 3.34 -10.87 5.07
C HIS A 173 3.03 -11.43 6.46
N ARG A 174 2.70 -12.70 6.55
CA ARG A 174 2.43 -13.37 7.84
C ARG A 174 3.62 -13.40 8.80
N GLN A 175 4.82 -13.21 8.32
CA GLN A 175 6.05 -13.21 9.13
C GLN A 175 6.41 -11.82 9.66
N ILE A 176 5.86 -10.74 9.05
CA ILE A 176 6.22 -9.35 9.38
C ILE A 176 5.15 -8.61 10.18
N VAL A 177 3.93 -9.13 10.28
CA VAL A 177 2.85 -8.59 11.10
C VAL A 177 2.87 -9.28 12.48
N PRO A 178 2.63 -8.57 13.60
CA PRO A 178 2.49 -7.12 13.79
C PRO A 178 3.83 -6.44 14.11
N THR A 179 4.07 -5.25 13.55
CA THR A 179 5.32 -4.46 13.73
C THR A 179 5.12 -3.06 14.32
N LEU A 180 3.89 -2.64 14.58
CA LEU A 180 3.59 -1.27 15.05
C LEU A 180 4.24 -0.95 16.38
N GLN A 181 4.33 -1.91 17.31
CA GLN A 181 4.98 -1.76 18.61
C GLN A 181 6.49 -1.54 18.53
N SER A 182 7.11 -1.89 17.40
CA SER A 182 8.55 -1.75 17.17
C SER A 182 8.95 -0.50 16.40
N LEU A 183 7.99 0.35 16.04
CA LEU A 183 8.28 1.63 15.38
C LEU A 183 8.92 2.61 16.34
N SER A 184 10.04 3.22 15.91
CA SER A 184 10.78 4.23 16.68
C SER A 184 10.67 5.64 16.07
N CYS A 185 10.03 5.77 14.92
CA CYS A 185 9.77 7.05 14.26
C CYS A 185 8.30 7.44 14.37
N PRO A 186 7.95 8.74 14.24
CA PRO A 186 6.57 9.19 14.15
C PRO A 186 5.79 8.42 13.10
N CYS A 187 4.57 8.01 13.45
CA CYS A 187 3.70 7.23 12.58
C CYS A 187 2.29 7.80 12.60
N LEU A 188 1.73 7.98 11.40
CA LEU A 188 0.34 8.34 11.16
C LEU A 188 -0.41 7.13 10.60
N LEU A 189 -1.59 6.83 11.14
CA LEU A 189 -2.51 5.83 10.63
C LEU A 189 -3.83 6.50 10.22
N ILE A 190 -4.22 6.33 8.96
CA ILE A 190 -5.53 6.71 8.43
C ILE A 190 -6.31 5.41 8.18
N PRO A 191 -7.18 4.99 9.12
CA PRO A 191 -7.91 3.73 9.02
C PRO A 191 -9.17 3.85 8.19
N GLN A 192 -9.68 2.74 7.68
CA GLN A 192 -11.06 2.61 7.19
C GLN A 192 -12.05 2.93 8.31
N THR A 193 -13.11 3.66 7.98
CA THR A 193 -14.20 4.02 8.91
C THR A 193 -15.57 3.56 8.44
N LYS A 194 -15.73 3.28 7.14
CA LYS A 194 -16.96 2.76 6.54
C LYS A 194 -16.95 1.23 6.57
N ASP A 195 -18.09 0.63 6.93
CA ASP A 195 -18.31 -0.83 6.92
C ASP A 195 -17.24 -1.65 7.67
N VAL A 196 -16.74 -1.08 8.77
CA VAL A 196 -15.66 -1.68 9.56
C VAL A 196 -16.17 -2.87 10.37
N THR A 197 -15.55 -4.03 10.19
CA THR A 197 -15.85 -5.26 10.94
C THR A 197 -15.50 -5.11 12.43
N ASN A 198 -16.14 -5.90 13.29
CA ASN A 198 -15.89 -5.83 14.73
C ASN A 198 -14.44 -6.17 15.10
N TRP A 199 -13.85 -7.18 14.44
CA TRP A 199 -12.46 -7.54 14.70
C TRP A 199 -11.49 -6.40 14.30
N LYS A 200 -11.77 -5.69 13.20
CA LYS A 200 -10.94 -4.57 12.74
C LYS A 200 -11.02 -3.39 13.72
N LYS A 201 -12.20 -3.13 14.32
CA LYS A 201 -12.35 -2.15 15.39
C LYS A 201 -11.50 -2.51 16.61
N GLN A 202 -11.53 -3.78 17.04
CA GLN A 202 -10.71 -4.26 18.17
C GLN A 202 -9.22 -4.14 17.87
N MET A 203 -8.79 -4.41 16.64
CA MET A 203 -7.39 -4.22 16.24
C MET A 203 -6.98 -2.75 16.28
N LEU A 204 -7.86 -1.85 15.86
CA LEU A 204 -7.61 -0.41 15.93
C LEU A 204 -7.45 0.07 17.39
N GLU A 205 -8.24 -0.47 18.34
CA GLU A 205 -8.11 -0.20 19.77
C GLU A 205 -6.78 -0.71 20.38
N SER A 206 -6.12 -1.67 19.72
CA SER A 206 -4.83 -2.23 20.14
C SER A 206 -3.60 -1.52 19.52
N VAL A 207 -3.83 -0.53 18.67
CA VAL A 207 -2.74 0.30 18.09
C VAL A 207 -2.06 1.08 19.22
N PRO A 208 -0.71 1.11 19.25
CA PRO A 208 0.04 1.84 20.29
C PRO A 208 -0.31 3.33 20.35
N ASP A 209 -0.40 3.89 21.56
CA ASP A 209 -0.67 5.32 21.79
C ASP A 209 0.37 6.26 21.16
N SER A 210 1.54 5.75 20.80
CA SER A 210 2.59 6.50 20.08
C SER A 210 2.26 6.76 18.62
N ILE A 211 1.21 6.13 18.08
CA ILE A 211 0.77 6.28 16.69
C ILE A 211 -0.38 7.27 16.64
N GLN A 212 -0.22 8.31 15.83
CA GLN A 212 -1.31 9.25 15.57
C GLN A 212 -2.35 8.59 14.67
N ILE A 213 -3.61 8.57 15.09
CA ILE A 213 -4.72 8.01 14.32
C ILE A 213 -5.61 9.15 13.85
N GLU A 214 -5.82 9.27 12.53
CA GLU A 214 -6.66 10.28 11.88
C GLU A 214 -7.78 9.60 11.09
N PRO A 215 -8.94 9.32 11.72
CA PRO A 215 -10.06 8.69 11.04
C PRO A 215 -10.78 9.70 10.13
N ILE A 216 -10.96 9.35 8.86
CA ILE A 216 -11.75 10.13 7.90
C ILE A 216 -13.17 9.57 7.88
N PRO A 217 -14.22 10.37 8.21
CA PRO A 217 -15.60 9.88 8.21
C PRO A 217 -16.04 9.30 6.86
N ASP A 218 -16.77 8.18 6.88
CA ASP A 218 -17.34 7.51 5.69
C ASP A 218 -16.28 7.25 4.62
N CYS A 219 -15.18 6.62 5.03
CA CYS A 219 -14.04 6.28 4.17
C CYS A 219 -13.82 4.76 4.17
N GLY A 220 -13.73 4.17 2.99
CA GLY A 220 -13.49 2.74 2.79
C GLY A 220 -12.02 2.36 2.95
N HIS A 221 -11.67 1.21 2.38
CA HIS A 221 -10.32 0.64 2.45
C HIS A 221 -9.25 1.46 1.71
N SER A 222 -9.65 2.28 0.74
CA SER A 222 -8.73 3.00 -0.12
C SER A 222 -8.83 4.53 0.06
N PRO A 223 -8.45 5.10 1.22
CA PRO A 223 -8.60 6.52 1.50
C PRO A 223 -7.91 7.43 0.47
N HIS A 224 -6.79 6.97 -0.09
CA HIS A 224 -6.00 7.68 -1.10
C HIS A 224 -6.70 7.79 -2.47
N THR A 225 -7.66 6.92 -2.76
CA THR A 225 -8.50 7.00 -3.97
C THR A 225 -9.83 7.69 -3.68
N GLU A 226 -10.42 7.44 -2.51
CA GLU A 226 -11.75 7.93 -2.19
C GLU A 226 -11.77 9.41 -1.80
N LYS A 227 -10.72 9.89 -1.13
CA LYS A 227 -10.61 11.26 -0.59
C LYS A 227 -9.19 11.82 -0.73
N PRO A 228 -8.62 11.85 -1.96
CA PRO A 228 -7.21 12.14 -2.19
C PRO A 228 -6.76 13.49 -1.64
N GLU A 229 -7.56 14.56 -1.81
CA GLU A 229 -7.20 15.91 -1.36
C GLU A 229 -7.18 16.00 0.17
N LEU A 230 -8.16 15.38 0.85
CA LEU A 230 -8.20 15.37 2.31
C LEU A 230 -7.05 14.55 2.89
N VAL A 231 -6.75 13.39 2.29
CA VAL A 231 -5.61 12.56 2.69
C VAL A 231 -4.29 13.32 2.46
N ALA A 232 -4.15 14.03 1.33
CA ALA A 232 -2.98 14.85 1.05
C ALA A 232 -2.78 15.96 2.10
N GLN A 233 -3.87 16.62 2.52
CA GLN A 233 -3.83 17.64 3.57
C GLN A 233 -3.37 17.04 4.91
N ILE A 234 -3.97 15.93 5.34
CA ILE A 234 -3.60 15.23 6.59
C ILE A 234 -2.12 14.80 6.57
N ILE A 235 -1.66 14.22 5.46
CA ILE A 235 -0.26 13.82 5.30
C ILE A 235 0.68 15.03 5.36
N SER A 236 0.31 16.12 4.69
CA SER A 236 1.13 17.34 4.65
C SER A 236 1.27 17.97 6.04
N ASP A 237 0.17 18.01 6.80
CA ASP A 237 0.17 18.54 8.17
C ASP A 237 0.99 17.66 9.12
N PHE A 238 0.95 16.34 8.93
CA PHE A 238 1.76 15.40 9.72
C PHE A 238 3.25 15.50 9.41
N ILE A 239 3.62 15.62 8.13
CA ILE A 239 5.02 15.73 7.72
C ILE A 239 5.61 17.08 8.15
N ASN A 240 4.83 18.17 8.06
CA ASN A 240 5.23 19.52 8.38
C ASN A 240 4.29 20.16 9.43
N PRO A 241 4.43 19.82 10.71
CA PRO A 241 3.55 20.34 11.76
C PRO A 241 3.63 21.87 11.96
N ASN A 242 4.57 22.56 11.27
CA ASN A 242 4.72 24.01 11.26
C ASN A 242 4.91 24.54 9.83
N PRO A 243 3.85 24.65 9.02
CA PRO A 243 3.94 25.02 7.60
C PRO A 243 4.51 26.45 7.34
N GLY A 244 4.79 27.24 8.39
CA GLY A 244 5.40 28.58 8.27
C GLY A 244 6.92 28.62 8.32
N LEU A 245 7.64 27.51 8.52
CA LEU A 245 9.06 27.51 8.84
C LEU A 245 10.00 26.81 7.85
N VAL A 246 9.51 26.07 6.85
CA VAL A 246 10.41 25.40 5.87
C VAL A 246 9.86 25.49 4.46
N PRO A 247 10.44 26.29 3.57
CA PRO A 247 10.25 26.11 2.14
C PRO A 247 11.00 24.83 1.72
N TRP A 248 10.33 23.98 0.98
CA TRP A 248 10.97 22.88 0.25
C TRP A 248 11.92 23.49 -0.81
N GLY A 249 13.19 23.59 -0.45
CA GLY A 249 14.26 24.11 -1.30
C GLY A 249 15.00 23.02 -2.05
#